data_4c32b716fca0ad418f8c98c3a122e8ee
#
_entry.id   4c32b716fca0ad418f8c98c3a122e8ee
#
_cell.length_a   1.000
_cell.length_b   1.000
_cell.length_c   1.000
_cell.angle_alpha   90.00
_cell.angle_beta   90.00
_cell.angle_gamma   90.00
#
_symmetry.space_group_name_H-M   'P 1'
#
loop_
_entity.id
_entity.type
_entity.pdbx_description
1 polymer ?
#
loop_
_entity_poly.entity_id
_entity_poly.type
_entity_poly.pdbx_seq_one_letter_code
_entity_poly.pdbx_strand_id
1 'polypeptide(L)'
;MSKAISRRDFLKVTGAVGAAGLLAACGGSSNSTAASTASSAAAASVAGLSSDPVTLTMSWWGGESRHNAYQEALKAFSAANSNITVNPTFAAWSGWEDTMSTKFAGGVAEDVCQINWNWLYNYSANGQTFIDLNSVTDYLDLSQWDDAKLGACNVANVQQCVPISMTGRIFFWNMTTFNKAGITEVPKTLDDLMNAGKAFQEKLGDDYYPLHLGAYDRMIL
;
A
#
# COMPACT_ATOMS: atom_id res chain seq x y z
N MET A 1 -29.64 13.57 20.60
CA MET A 1 -29.41 13.29 19.17
C MET A 1 -27.91 13.45 18.93
N SER A 2 -27.16 12.35 18.88
CA SER A 2 -25.72 12.41 18.59
C SER A 2 -25.52 12.80 17.13
N LYS A 3 -24.81 13.89 16.87
CA LYS A 3 -24.39 14.25 15.52
C LYS A 3 -23.34 13.23 15.09
N ALA A 4 -23.64 12.45 14.06
CA ALA A 4 -22.64 11.61 13.43
C ALA A 4 -21.48 12.49 12.94
N ILE A 5 -20.25 12.15 13.33
CA ILE A 5 -19.05 12.84 12.85
C ILE A 5 -18.95 12.58 11.35
N SER A 6 -18.74 13.63 10.58
CA SER A 6 -18.59 13.49 9.14
C SER A 6 -17.28 12.77 8.83
N ARG A 7 -17.25 12.01 7.69
CA ARG A 7 -16.04 11.34 7.16
C ARG A 7 -14.84 12.29 7.03
N ARG A 8 -15.11 13.58 6.85
CA ARG A 8 -14.12 14.65 6.73
C ARG A 8 -13.45 14.94 8.08
N ASP A 9 -14.15 14.77 9.20
CA ASP A 9 -13.59 15.05 10.53
C ASP A 9 -12.70 13.89 11.01
N PHE A 10 -12.88 12.68 10.47
CA PHE A 10 -12.03 11.53 10.77
C PHE A 10 -10.60 11.67 10.19
N LEU A 11 -10.47 12.12 8.96
CA LEU A 11 -9.14 12.32 8.35
C LEU A 11 -8.31 13.36 9.13
N LYS A 12 -8.98 14.24 9.84
CA LYS A 12 -8.36 15.19 10.75
C LYS A 12 -7.68 14.50 11.95
N VAL A 13 -8.17 13.32 12.39
CA VAL A 13 -7.61 12.58 13.53
C VAL A 13 -6.39 11.75 13.15
N THR A 14 -6.44 11.10 11.98
CA THR A 14 -5.40 10.14 11.57
C THR A 14 -4.07 10.81 11.22
N GLY A 15 -4.08 12.03 10.72
CA GLY A 15 -2.86 12.75 10.35
C GLY A 15 -1.96 13.12 11.54
N ALA A 16 -2.55 13.42 12.70
CA ALA A 16 -1.79 13.85 13.87
C ALA A 16 -1.03 12.70 14.59
N VAL A 17 -1.46 11.45 14.41
CA VAL A 17 -0.85 10.29 15.10
C VAL A 17 0.30 9.67 14.28
N GLY A 18 0.29 9.82 12.95
CA GLY A 18 1.31 9.25 12.06
C GLY A 18 2.66 9.98 12.09
N ALA A 19 2.67 11.28 12.39
CA ALA A 19 3.87 12.11 12.30
C ALA A 19 4.87 11.91 13.46
N ALA A 20 4.41 11.47 14.62
CA ALA A 20 5.28 11.37 15.82
C ALA A 20 6.03 10.03 15.97
N GLY A 21 5.62 8.99 15.24
CA GLY A 21 6.15 7.62 15.41
C GLY A 21 7.29 7.21 14.49
N LEU A 22 7.56 7.91 13.39
CA LEU A 22 8.47 7.47 12.35
C LEU A 22 9.85 8.14 12.33
N LEU A 23 10.09 9.15 13.16
CA LEU A 23 11.36 9.86 13.21
C LEU A 23 12.46 9.21 14.07
N ALA A 24 12.17 8.07 14.72
CA ALA A 24 13.14 7.40 15.60
C ALA A 24 13.93 6.24 14.96
N ALA A 25 13.74 5.95 13.66
CA ALA A 25 14.26 4.72 13.05
C ALA A 25 15.40 4.88 12.03
N CYS A 26 15.99 6.04 11.88
CA CYS A 26 17.15 6.19 10.97
C CYS A 26 18.26 7.04 11.61
N GLY A 27 19.25 6.37 12.20
CA GLY A 27 20.53 7.01 12.51
C GLY A 27 21.37 6.29 13.56
N GLY A 28 22.40 5.55 13.14
CA GLY A 28 23.63 5.36 13.90
C GLY A 28 23.85 4.03 14.60
N SER A 29 24.71 3.23 14.00
CA SER A 29 25.43 2.12 14.68
C SER A 29 26.18 2.63 15.91
N SER A 30 25.91 2.07 17.06
CA SER A 30 26.89 1.69 18.05
C SER A 30 26.23 0.94 19.22
N ASN A 31 26.91 -0.10 19.59
CA ASN A 31 26.64 -1.09 20.61
C ASN A 31 26.41 -0.45 21.99
N SER A 32 25.25 -0.62 22.59
CA SER A 32 25.12 -0.71 24.05
C SER A 32 23.70 -1.10 24.44
N THR A 33 23.65 -2.07 25.32
CA THR A 33 22.47 -2.59 26.03
C THR A 33 21.70 -1.45 26.68
N ALA A 34 20.50 -1.16 26.20
CA ALA A 34 19.64 -0.22 26.85
C ALA A 34 18.22 -0.79 26.96
N ALA A 35 17.74 -0.81 28.17
CA ALA A 35 16.39 -1.19 28.55
C ALA A 35 15.36 -0.43 27.74
N SER A 36 14.36 -1.14 27.20
CA SER A 36 13.19 -0.59 26.55
C SER A 36 12.38 0.24 27.54
N THR A 37 12.63 1.52 27.60
CA THR A 37 11.65 2.45 28.13
C THR A 37 10.63 2.71 27.01
N ALA A 38 9.47 2.10 27.11
CA ALA A 38 8.32 2.47 26.33
C ALA A 38 8.00 3.95 26.63
N SER A 39 8.43 4.83 25.72
CA SER A 39 8.00 6.22 25.73
C SER A 39 6.52 6.22 25.32
N SER A 40 5.64 6.38 26.28
CA SER A 40 4.24 6.69 26.01
C SER A 40 4.20 8.07 25.33
N ALA A 41 4.12 8.08 24.01
CA ALA A 41 3.81 9.30 23.28
C ALA A 41 2.42 9.75 23.73
N ALA A 42 2.38 10.85 24.48
CA ALA A 42 1.12 11.50 24.82
C ALA A 42 0.40 11.82 23.52
N ALA A 43 -0.82 11.35 23.36
CA ALA A 43 -1.68 11.71 22.24
C ALA A 43 -1.82 13.23 22.21
N ALA A 44 -1.25 13.86 21.17
CA ALA A 44 -1.47 15.27 20.96
C ALA A 44 -2.94 15.46 20.62
N SER A 45 -3.69 16.11 21.53
CA SER A 45 -5.08 16.48 21.24
C SER A 45 -5.09 17.51 20.13
N VAL A 46 -5.59 17.13 18.98
CA VAL A 46 -5.79 18.06 17.86
C VAL A 46 -6.99 18.95 18.20
N ALA A 47 -6.74 20.25 18.33
CA ALA A 47 -7.77 21.19 18.68
C ALA A 47 -8.93 21.16 17.65
N GLY A 48 -10.17 21.01 18.13
CA GLY A 48 -11.37 21.03 17.32
C GLY A 48 -11.93 19.67 16.91
N LEU A 49 -11.32 18.56 17.34
CA LEU A 49 -11.90 17.23 17.15
C LEU A 49 -12.92 16.89 18.23
N SER A 50 -14.03 16.26 17.83
CA SER A 50 -15.01 15.77 18.78
C SER A 50 -14.44 14.60 19.58
N SER A 51 -14.76 14.55 20.88
CA SER A 51 -14.51 13.39 21.74
C SER A 51 -15.64 12.35 21.68
N ASP A 52 -16.67 12.59 20.86
CA ASP A 52 -17.80 11.67 20.73
C ASP A 52 -17.34 10.31 20.17
N PRO A 53 -17.98 9.22 20.57
CA PRO A 53 -17.68 7.90 20.03
C PRO A 53 -17.90 7.85 18.52
N VAL A 54 -16.91 7.34 17.79
CA VAL A 54 -16.93 7.17 16.33
C VAL A 54 -16.64 5.72 15.99
N THR A 55 -17.42 5.17 15.08
CA THR A 55 -17.13 3.87 14.48
C THR A 55 -16.82 4.07 13.00
N LEU A 56 -15.70 3.52 12.58
CA LEU A 56 -15.21 3.56 11.21
C LEU A 56 -15.02 2.15 10.68
N THR A 57 -15.04 2.02 9.39
CA THR A 57 -14.75 0.79 8.68
C THR A 57 -13.47 0.94 7.86
N MET A 58 -12.65 -0.11 7.83
CA MET A 58 -11.41 -0.13 7.08
C MET A 58 -11.25 -1.44 6.32
N SER A 59 -10.79 -1.39 5.08
CA SER A 59 -10.58 -2.60 4.29
C SER A 59 -9.21 -2.67 3.63
N TRP A 60 -8.68 -3.90 3.55
CA TRP A 60 -7.42 -4.19 2.87
C TRP A 60 -7.33 -5.64 2.39
N TRP A 61 -6.46 -5.89 1.40
CA TRP A 61 -6.10 -7.25 0.99
C TRP A 61 -4.71 -7.64 1.44
N GLY A 62 -4.44 -8.93 1.52
CA GLY A 62 -3.10 -9.44 1.77
C GLY A 62 -3.05 -10.90 2.14
N GLY A 63 -1.87 -11.34 2.56
CA GLY A 63 -1.68 -12.60 3.26
C GLY A 63 -1.73 -12.41 4.77
N GLU A 64 -1.62 -13.52 5.50
CA GLU A 64 -1.74 -13.58 6.95
C GLU A 64 -0.82 -12.57 7.69
N SER A 65 0.44 -12.47 7.28
CA SER A 65 1.39 -11.55 7.90
C SER A 65 0.94 -10.09 7.82
N ARG A 66 0.35 -9.69 6.68
CA ARG A 66 -0.22 -8.35 6.51
C ARG A 66 -1.46 -8.17 7.38
N HIS A 67 -2.35 -9.15 7.41
CA HIS A 67 -3.55 -9.09 8.25
C HIS A 67 -3.19 -8.90 9.72
N ASN A 68 -2.22 -9.64 10.21
CA ASN A 68 -1.73 -9.53 11.59
C ASN A 68 -1.12 -8.14 11.86
N ALA A 69 -0.27 -7.64 10.97
CA ALA A 69 0.35 -6.32 11.11
C ALA A 69 -0.68 -5.19 11.17
N TYR A 70 -1.69 -5.20 10.29
CA TYR A 70 -2.77 -4.20 10.33
C TYR A 70 -3.63 -4.30 11.59
N GLN A 71 -3.96 -5.51 12.04
CA GLN A 71 -4.73 -5.69 13.26
C GLN A 71 -3.97 -5.19 14.50
N GLU A 72 -2.67 -5.43 14.58
CA GLU A 72 -1.83 -4.89 15.66
C GLU A 72 -1.73 -3.35 15.59
N ALA A 73 -1.62 -2.77 14.38
CA ALA A 73 -1.64 -1.34 14.20
C ALA A 73 -3.00 -0.72 14.63
N LEU A 74 -4.11 -1.37 14.29
CA LEU A 74 -5.44 -0.93 14.73
C LEU A 74 -5.63 -1.03 16.24
N LYS A 75 -5.08 -2.05 16.89
CA LYS A 75 -5.04 -2.13 18.35
C LYS A 75 -4.31 -0.95 18.97
N ALA A 76 -3.12 -0.64 18.48
CA ALA A 76 -2.33 0.50 18.95
C ALA A 76 -3.07 1.82 18.72
N PHE A 77 -3.70 1.98 17.55
CA PHE A 77 -4.52 3.14 17.22
C PHE A 77 -5.69 3.32 18.18
N SER A 78 -6.47 2.26 18.44
CA SER A 78 -7.62 2.31 19.37
C SER A 78 -7.19 2.57 20.81
N ALA A 79 -6.02 2.07 21.22
CA ALA A 79 -5.48 2.38 22.54
C ALA A 79 -5.12 3.87 22.71
N ALA A 80 -4.64 4.51 21.63
CA ALA A 80 -4.32 5.93 21.61
C ALA A 80 -5.55 6.83 21.39
N ASN A 81 -6.64 6.29 20.83
CA ASN A 81 -7.85 7.02 20.43
C ASN A 81 -9.10 6.27 20.92
N SER A 82 -9.32 6.27 22.24
CA SER A 82 -10.34 5.44 22.89
C SER A 82 -11.78 5.73 22.49
N ASN A 83 -12.05 6.88 21.88
CA ASN A 83 -13.34 7.25 21.31
C ASN A 83 -13.54 6.76 19.88
N ILE A 84 -12.52 6.16 19.23
CA ILE A 84 -12.60 5.70 17.84
C ILE A 84 -12.50 4.17 17.79
N THR A 85 -13.52 3.54 17.23
CA THR A 85 -13.54 2.11 16.93
C THR A 85 -13.37 1.91 15.43
N VAL A 86 -12.46 1.03 15.01
CA VAL A 86 -12.28 0.68 13.60
C VAL A 86 -12.65 -0.78 13.39
N ASN A 87 -13.65 -1.02 12.54
CA ASN A 87 -14.09 -2.36 12.15
C ASN A 87 -13.37 -2.78 10.85
N PRO A 88 -12.47 -3.76 10.90
CA PRO A 88 -11.71 -4.19 9.73
C PRO A 88 -12.47 -5.20 8.87
N THR A 89 -12.31 -5.09 7.55
CA THR A 89 -12.68 -6.10 6.55
C THR A 89 -11.45 -6.43 5.71
N PHE A 90 -11.06 -7.68 5.62
CA PHE A 90 -9.89 -8.07 4.84
C PHE A 90 -10.04 -9.44 4.20
N ALA A 91 -9.35 -9.64 3.08
CA ALA A 91 -9.32 -10.91 2.36
C ALA A 91 -8.01 -11.09 1.58
N ALA A 92 -7.88 -12.22 0.88
CA ALA A 92 -6.81 -12.44 -0.06
C ALA A 92 -6.90 -11.49 -1.27
N TRP A 93 -5.82 -11.39 -2.04
CA TRP A 93 -5.79 -10.60 -3.28
C TRP A 93 -6.79 -11.06 -4.34
N SER A 94 -6.97 -12.38 -4.48
CA SER A 94 -7.84 -12.95 -5.51
C SER A 94 -9.31 -12.53 -5.29
N GLY A 95 -9.92 -11.94 -6.31
CA GLY A 95 -11.30 -11.44 -6.26
C GLY A 95 -11.51 -10.13 -5.48
N TRP A 96 -10.43 -9.53 -4.94
CA TRP A 96 -10.56 -8.29 -4.18
C TRP A 96 -11.00 -7.11 -5.04
N GLU A 97 -10.46 -6.97 -6.26
CA GLU A 97 -10.86 -5.91 -7.19
C GLU A 97 -12.34 -5.94 -7.50
N ASP A 98 -12.89 -7.11 -7.83
CA ASP A 98 -14.32 -7.29 -8.13
C ASP A 98 -15.20 -6.96 -6.91
N THR A 99 -14.76 -7.39 -5.73
CA THR A 99 -15.44 -7.08 -4.47
C THR A 99 -15.50 -5.57 -4.24
N MET A 100 -14.37 -4.88 -4.38
CA MET A 100 -14.30 -3.43 -4.17
C MET A 100 -15.06 -2.66 -5.24
N SER A 101 -14.99 -3.09 -6.50
CA SER A 101 -15.76 -2.51 -7.60
C SER A 101 -17.27 -2.54 -7.30
N THR A 102 -17.76 -3.69 -6.82
CA THR A 102 -19.15 -3.87 -6.42
C THR A 102 -19.52 -2.96 -5.25
N LYS A 103 -18.67 -2.86 -4.22
CA LYS A 103 -18.91 -2.00 -3.05
C LYS A 103 -18.93 -0.52 -3.42
N PHE A 104 -18.01 -0.05 -4.27
CA PHE A 104 -18.01 1.34 -4.74
C PHE A 104 -19.24 1.65 -5.59
N ALA A 105 -19.63 0.77 -6.50
CA ALA A 105 -20.83 0.93 -7.30
C ALA A 105 -22.11 0.95 -6.44
N GLY A 106 -22.14 0.18 -5.36
CA GLY A 106 -23.25 0.13 -4.41
C GLY A 106 -23.24 1.24 -3.36
N GLY A 107 -22.20 2.07 -3.28
CA GLY A 107 -22.06 3.11 -2.25
C GLY A 107 -21.89 2.56 -0.83
N VAL A 108 -21.39 1.32 -0.70
CA VAL A 108 -21.21 0.60 0.58
C VAL A 108 -19.74 0.24 0.85
N ALA A 109 -18.81 0.92 0.17
CA ALA A 109 -17.39 0.75 0.46
C ALA A 109 -17.05 1.29 1.85
N GLU A 110 -16.01 0.73 2.45
CA GLU A 110 -15.52 1.13 3.77
C GLU A 110 -15.02 2.58 3.77
N ASP A 111 -15.00 3.21 4.95
CA ASP A 111 -14.55 4.60 5.13
C ASP A 111 -13.07 4.78 4.75
N VAL A 112 -12.25 3.77 5.03
CA VAL A 112 -10.83 3.73 4.66
C VAL A 112 -10.56 2.46 3.87
N CYS A 113 -10.11 2.60 2.63
CA CYS A 113 -9.89 1.47 1.73
C CYS A 113 -8.45 1.43 1.24
N GLN A 114 -7.83 0.25 1.28
CA GLN A 114 -6.63 0.02 0.50
C GLN A 114 -7.00 -0.13 -0.97
N ILE A 115 -6.41 0.69 -1.82
CA ILE A 115 -6.64 0.69 -3.27
C ILE A 115 -5.32 0.37 -3.98
N ASN A 116 -5.36 -0.45 -5.02
CA ASN A 116 -4.23 -0.58 -5.93
C ASN A 116 -4.22 0.64 -6.87
N TRP A 117 -3.06 1.22 -7.12
CA TRP A 117 -2.91 2.45 -7.89
C TRP A 117 -3.59 2.38 -9.27
N ASN A 118 -3.52 1.22 -9.96
CA ASN A 118 -4.14 1.04 -11.27
C ASN A 118 -5.67 0.95 -11.23
N TRP A 119 -6.29 0.70 -10.08
CA TRP A 119 -7.75 0.70 -9.92
C TRP A 119 -8.29 2.07 -9.58
N LEU A 120 -7.45 2.96 -9.04
CA LEU A 120 -7.86 4.29 -8.61
C LEU A 120 -8.56 5.06 -9.72
N TYR A 121 -8.04 4.99 -10.95
CA TYR A 121 -8.64 5.63 -12.10
C TYR A 121 -10.02 5.02 -12.46
N ASN A 122 -10.18 3.71 -12.32
CA ASN A 122 -11.46 3.05 -12.58
C ASN A 122 -12.53 3.45 -11.55
N TYR A 123 -12.14 3.64 -10.29
CA TYR A 123 -13.08 4.00 -9.23
C TYR A 123 -13.37 5.51 -9.17
N SER A 124 -12.47 6.34 -9.63
CA SER A 124 -12.55 7.80 -9.45
C SER A 124 -11.92 8.58 -10.61
N ALA A 125 -12.30 8.26 -11.85
CA ALA A 125 -11.76 8.91 -13.04
C ALA A 125 -11.92 10.44 -13.05
N ASN A 126 -12.93 10.96 -12.36
CA ASN A 126 -13.23 12.41 -12.24
C ASN A 126 -12.70 13.03 -10.93
N GLY A 127 -11.98 12.27 -10.10
CA GLY A 127 -11.45 12.76 -8.82
C GLY A 127 -12.48 12.97 -7.71
N GLN A 128 -13.69 12.43 -7.80
CA GLN A 128 -14.81 12.77 -6.89
C GLN A 128 -15.19 11.62 -5.93
N THR A 129 -14.68 10.42 -6.13
CA THR A 129 -15.06 9.27 -5.29
C THR A 129 -14.43 9.32 -3.92
N PHE A 130 -13.19 9.80 -3.83
CA PHE A 130 -12.46 9.91 -2.58
C PHE A 130 -12.26 11.37 -2.20
N ILE A 131 -11.99 11.61 -0.93
CA ILE A 131 -11.68 12.97 -0.46
C ILE A 131 -10.38 13.47 -1.09
N ASP A 132 -10.31 14.76 -1.38
CA ASP A 132 -9.04 15.42 -1.73
C ASP A 132 -8.20 15.60 -0.47
N LEU A 133 -7.08 14.87 -0.39
CA LEU A 133 -6.16 14.92 0.75
C LEU A 133 -5.46 16.28 0.88
N ASN A 134 -5.38 17.08 -0.20
CA ASN A 134 -4.91 18.46 -0.11
C ASN A 134 -5.83 19.34 0.74
N SER A 135 -7.09 18.96 0.91
CA SER A 135 -8.05 19.70 1.74
C SER A 135 -7.89 19.41 3.25
N VAL A 136 -7.01 18.49 3.63
CA VAL A 136 -6.83 18.06 5.04
C VAL A 136 -5.34 18.10 5.47
N THR A 137 -4.53 18.91 4.80
CA THR A 137 -3.09 19.04 5.09
C THR A 137 -2.79 19.58 6.49
N ASP A 138 -3.73 20.24 7.14
CA ASP A 138 -3.61 20.63 8.55
C ASP A 138 -3.51 19.40 9.49
N TYR A 139 -3.90 18.23 9.01
CA TYR A 139 -3.98 16.98 9.77
C TYR A 139 -3.17 15.84 9.16
N LEU A 140 -2.88 15.90 7.88
CA LEU A 140 -2.10 14.91 7.13
C LEU A 140 -0.93 15.59 6.45
N ASP A 141 0.26 15.37 6.98
CA ASP A 141 1.50 15.86 6.38
C ASP A 141 1.88 15.02 5.16
N LEU A 142 1.60 15.55 3.97
CA LEU A 142 1.91 14.91 2.70
C LEU A 142 3.41 14.98 2.35
N SER A 143 4.20 15.81 3.02
CA SER A 143 5.66 15.93 2.77
C SER A 143 6.45 14.68 3.16
N GLN A 144 5.81 13.72 3.83
CA GLN A 144 6.39 12.41 4.15
C GLN A 144 6.61 11.52 2.90
N TRP A 145 6.00 11.87 1.78
CA TRP A 145 6.13 11.14 0.52
C TRP A 145 6.76 12.04 -0.54
N ASP A 146 7.57 11.49 -1.41
CA ASP A 146 8.07 12.21 -2.57
C ASP A 146 6.96 12.42 -3.63
N ASP A 147 7.12 13.46 -4.45
CA ASP A 147 6.14 13.86 -5.46
C ASP A 147 5.84 12.76 -6.48
N ALA A 148 6.82 11.94 -6.84
CA ALA A 148 6.63 10.84 -7.79
C ALA A 148 5.70 9.77 -7.23
N LYS A 149 5.81 9.46 -5.93
CA LYS A 149 4.92 8.52 -5.25
C LYS A 149 3.52 9.09 -5.05
N LEU A 150 3.42 10.36 -4.64
CA LEU A 150 2.14 11.06 -4.54
C LEU A 150 1.46 11.18 -5.90
N GLY A 151 2.23 11.44 -6.97
CA GLY A 151 1.71 11.53 -8.33
C GLY A 151 0.97 10.27 -8.79
N ALA A 152 1.43 9.07 -8.37
CA ALA A 152 0.74 7.82 -8.66
C ALA A 152 -0.63 7.70 -7.96
N CYS A 153 -0.88 8.51 -6.94
CA CYS A 153 -2.12 8.56 -6.16
C CYS A 153 -3.01 9.76 -6.52
N ASN A 154 -2.67 10.49 -7.59
CA ASN A 154 -3.39 11.67 -8.04
C ASN A 154 -4.19 11.35 -9.32
N VAL A 155 -5.47 11.70 -9.33
CA VAL A 155 -6.34 11.56 -10.49
C VAL A 155 -7.15 12.85 -10.65
N ALA A 156 -7.20 13.36 -11.87
CA ALA A 156 -7.89 14.61 -12.21
C ALA A 156 -7.43 15.82 -11.35
N ASN A 157 -6.13 15.90 -11.02
CA ASN A 157 -5.52 16.88 -10.14
C ASN A 157 -6.03 16.85 -8.69
N VAL A 158 -6.62 15.74 -8.25
CA VAL A 158 -7.06 15.51 -6.88
C VAL A 158 -6.18 14.45 -6.23
N GLN A 159 -5.56 14.76 -5.09
CA GLN A 159 -4.77 13.80 -4.30
C GLN A 159 -5.70 12.92 -3.50
N GLN A 160 -6.00 11.72 -4.00
CA GLN A 160 -7.05 10.86 -3.44
C GLN A 160 -6.54 9.80 -2.47
N CYS A 161 -5.26 9.48 -2.52
CA CYS A 161 -4.64 8.47 -1.67
C CYS A 161 -3.24 8.90 -1.25
N VAL A 162 -2.67 8.17 -0.29
CA VAL A 162 -1.23 8.16 0.00
C VAL A 162 -0.67 6.77 -0.24
N PRO A 163 0.56 6.64 -0.75
CA PRO A 163 1.19 5.34 -0.96
C PRO A 163 1.58 4.71 0.37
N ILE A 164 1.10 3.50 0.63
CA ILE A 164 1.42 2.72 1.84
C ILE A 164 2.47 1.65 1.58
N SER A 165 2.62 1.23 0.33
CA SER A 165 3.66 0.29 -0.10
C SER A 165 3.90 0.46 -1.60
N MET A 166 5.11 0.08 -2.03
CA MET A 166 5.46 0.02 -3.44
C MET A 166 5.88 -1.41 -3.78
N THR A 167 5.42 -1.87 -4.93
CA THR A 167 5.86 -3.13 -5.52
C THR A 167 6.36 -2.86 -6.93
N GLY A 168 7.36 -3.59 -7.34
CA GLY A 168 7.88 -3.51 -8.70
C GLY A 168 7.81 -4.89 -9.38
N ARG A 169 7.66 -4.89 -10.68
CA ARG A 169 7.86 -6.10 -11.47
C ARG A 169 9.33 -6.18 -11.82
N ILE A 170 9.94 -7.30 -11.49
CA ILE A 170 11.35 -7.57 -11.76
C ILE A 170 11.48 -8.95 -12.40
N PHE A 171 12.48 -9.11 -13.22
CA PHE A 171 12.85 -10.41 -13.74
C PHE A 171 13.82 -11.10 -12.77
N PHE A 172 13.53 -12.34 -12.44
CA PHE A 172 14.46 -13.22 -11.77
C PHE A 172 15.11 -14.15 -12.81
N TRP A 173 16.41 -14.10 -12.91
CA TRP A 173 17.17 -14.94 -13.82
C TRP A 173 17.71 -16.17 -13.09
N ASN A 174 17.25 -17.36 -13.50
CA ASN A 174 17.82 -18.60 -12.98
C ASN A 174 19.15 -18.87 -13.68
N MET A 175 20.22 -18.26 -13.20
CA MET A 175 21.56 -18.37 -13.78
C MET A 175 22.09 -19.80 -13.82
N THR A 176 21.63 -20.69 -12.92
CA THR A 176 21.98 -22.12 -13.00
C THR A 176 21.49 -22.74 -14.29
N THR A 177 20.26 -22.43 -14.71
CA THR A 177 19.69 -22.93 -15.96
C THR A 177 20.32 -22.23 -17.17
N PHE A 178 20.54 -20.89 -17.09
CA PHE A 178 21.22 -20.13 -18.14
C PHE A 178 22.63 -20.67 -18.40
N ASN A 179 23.41 -20.96 -17.37
CA ASN A 179 24.74 -21.54 -17.49
C ASN A 179 24.72 -22.92 -18.16
N LYS A 180 23.71 -23.76 -17.91
CA LYS A 180 23.52 -25.04 -18.60
C LYS A 180 23.27 -24.84 -20.10
N ALA A 181 22.61 -23.76 -20.50
CA ALA A 181 22.44 -23.38 -21.89
C ALA A 181 23.67 -22.67 -22.48
N GLY A 182 24.75 -22.51 -21.72
CA GLY A 182 25.98 -21.83 -22.15
C GLY A 182 25.95 -20.32 -22.08
N ILE A 183 24.98 -19.74 -21.35
CA ILE A 183 24.79 -18.30 -21.20
C ILE A 183 25.25 -17.89 -19.80
N THR A 184 26.30 -17.07 -19.72
CA THR A 184 26.94 -16.67 -18.48
C THR A 184 26.53 -15.29 -17.97
N GLU A 185 25.88 -14.48 -18.82
CA GLU A 185 25.38 -13.16 -18.49
C GLU A 185 23.86 -13.08 -18.66
N VAL A 186 23.21 -12.24 -17.89
CA VAL A 186 21.78 -11.97 -18.06
C VAL A 186 21.53 -11.20 -19.36
N PRO A 187 20.45 -11.52 -20.10
CA PRO A 187 20.04 -10.75 -21.26
C PRO A 187 19.81 -9.26 -20.91
N LYS A 188 20.34 -8.37 -21.73
CA LYS A 188 20.21 -6.90 -21.56
C LYS A 188 19.31 -6.28 -22.61
N THR A 189 19.07 -7.02 -23.70
CA THR A 189 18.24 -6.59 -24.83
C THR A 189 17.22 -7.68 -25.17
N LEU A 190 16.22 -7.32 -25.97
CA LEU A 190 15.27 -8.30 -26.49
C LEU A 190 15.99 -9.32 -27.43
N ASP A 191 16.96 -8.88 -28.21
CA ASP A 191 17.75 -9.76 -29.08
C ASP A 191 18.55 -10.78 -28.24
N ASP A 192 19.15 -10.37 -27.13
CA ASP A 192 19.82 -11.30 -26.19
C ASP A 192 18.84 -12.35 -25.67
N LEU A 193 17.63 -11.94 -25.33
CA LEU A 193 16.60 -12.84 -24.85
C LEU A 193 16.14 -13.83 -25.94
N MET A 194 15.97 -13.36 -27.17
CA MET A 194 15.63 -14.21 -28.31
C MET A 194 16.75 -15.21 -28.63
N ASN A 195 18.01 -14.79 -28.53
CA ASN A 195 19.15 -15.68 -28.68
C ASN A 195 19.27 -16.68 -27.52
N ALA A 196 18.93 -16.26 -26.31
CA ALA A 196 18.83 -17.18 -25.17
C ALA A 196 17.77 -18.26 -25.45
N GLY A 197 16.63 -17.92 -26.04
CA GLY A 197 15.61 -18.89 -26.45
C GLY A 197 16.15 -20.00 -27.36
N LYS A 198 16.92 -19.63 -28.37
CA LYS A 198 17.58 -20.59 -29.29
C LYS A 198 18.56 -21.48 -28.53
N ALA A 199 19.43 -20.90 -27.70
CA ALA A 199 20.41 -21.64 -26.92
C ALA A 199 19.74 -22.63 -25.91
N PHE A 200 18.63 -22.25 -25.30
CA PHE A 200 17.85 -23.11 -24.43
C PHE A 200 17.31 -24.31 -25.21
N GLN A 201 16.67 -24.06 -26.37
CA GLN A 201 16.14 -25.14 -27.20
C GLN A 201 17.23 -26.09 -27.66
N GLU A 202 18.37 -25.58 -28.12
CA GLU A 202 19.49 -26.40 -28.63
C GLU A 202 20.17 -27.22 -27.54
N LYS A 203 20.31 -26.68 -26.33
CA LYS A 203 21.10 -27.30 -25.24
C LYS A 203 20.28 -28.05 -24.25
N LEU A 204 19.04 -27.62 -24.00
CA LEU A 204 18.18 -28.11 -22.90
C LEU A 204 16.89 -28.76 -23.37
N GLY A 205 16.53 -28.60 -24.67
CA GLY A 205 15.29 -29.14 -25.25
C GLY A 205 14.07 -28.29 -24.96
N ASP A 206 12.91 -28.84 -25.30
CA ASP A 206 11.63 -28.11 -25.33
C ASP A 206 10.98 -27.90 -23.94
N ASP A 207 11.53 -28.51 -22.90
CA ASP A 207 11.00 -28.38 -21.53
C ASP A 207 11.54 -27.14 -20.77
N TYR A 208 12.47 -26.40 -21.36
CA TYR A 208 13.13 -25.27 -20.75
C TYR A 208 12.95 -23.99 -21.55
N TYR A 209 12.59 -22.92 -20.84
CA TYR A 209 12.36 -21.60 -21.43
C TYR A 209 13.16 -20.54 -20.67
N PRO A 210 13.79 -19.57 -21.39
CA PRO A 210 14.55 -18.49 -20.74
C PRO A 210 13.65 -17.47 -20.04
N LEU A 211 12.37 -17.40 -20.40
CA LEU A 211 11.42 -16.42 -19.89
C LEU A 211 10.04 -17.07 -19.67
N HIS A 212 9.45 -16.77 -18.54
CA HIS A 212 8.05 -17.06 -18.24
C HIS A 212 7.38 -15.78 -17.72
N LEU A 213 6.36 -15.30 -18.42
CA LEU A 213 5.70 -14.04 -18.10
C LEU A 213 4.64 -14.14 -17.00
N GLY A 214 4.23 -15.35 -16.61
CA GLY A 214 3.15 -15.54 -15.64
C GLY A 214 1.75 -15.21 -16.18
N ALA A 215 0.72 -15.46 -15.40
CA ALA A 215 -0.67 -15.28 -15.81
C ALA A 215 -1.11 -13.80 -15.85
N TYR A 216 -0.45 -12.93 -15.10
CA TYR A 216 -0.85 -11.52 -14.90
C TYR A 216 0.04 -10.51 -15.63
N ASP A 217 1.00 -10.96 -16.43
CA ASP A 217 2.06 -10.12 -16.96
C ASP A 217 1.80 -9.57 -18.37
N ARG A 218 0.54 -9.46 -18.78
CA ARG A 218 0.14 -8.87 -20.07
C ARG A 218 0.57 -7.41 -20.24
N MET A 219 1.06 -6.76 -19.18
CA MET A 219 1.45 -5.34 -19.18
C MET A 219 2.96 -5.13 -19.32
N ILE A 220 3.76 -6.18 -19.59
CA ILE A 220 5.21 -6.07 -19.71
C ILE A 220 5.65 -5.89 -21.16
N LEU A 221 4.78 -6.15 -22.11
CA LEU A 221 5.00 -5.96 -23.55
C LEU A 221 4.18 -4.73 -24.02
#